data_b5e0a95daedcf0a232dc42731da52d69
#
_entry.id   b5e0a95daedcf0a232dc42731da52d69
#
_cell.length_a   1.000
_cell.length_b   1.000
_cell.length_c   1.000
_cell.angle_alpha   90.00
_cell.angle_beta   90.00
_cell.angle_gamma   90.00
#
_symmetry.space_group_name_H-M   'P 1'
#
loop_
_entity.id
_entity.type
_entity.pdbx_description
1 polymer ?
#
loop_
_entity_poly.entity_id
_entity_poly.type
_entity_poly.pdbx_seq_one_letter_code
_entity_poly.pdbx_strand_id
1 'polypeptide(L)'
;MCIRDRVTVVRVEQPWRVAGRKVAAPPPTLDRAWLTVVPALHVQGPLLVGGRSAGARVACRTAVPLGAVGCLALAFPLHPPGSVGKSRLGELTGAGLPTLVVQGGRDPFGSPDDFPATLPPGTVVRGVPHADHSFRVAKAAPLTAQEAVGLVVDHTRRWLSGLLGRVS
;
A
#
# COMPACT_ATOMS: atom_id res chain seq x y z
N MET A 1 -11.07 -2.21 13.31
CA MET A 1 -12.00 -1.36 12.53
C MET A 1 -12.86 -2.31 11.70
N CYS A 2 -14.06 -2.60 12.15
CA CYS A 2 -15.03 -3.35 11.35
C CYS A 2 -15.54 -2.42 10.26
N ILE A 3 -15.14 -2.65 9.01
CA ILE A 3 -15.90 -2.14 7.87
C ILE A 3 -17.21 -2.93 7.94
N ARG A 4 -18.35 -2.27 7.88
CA ARG A 4 -19.71 -2.85 7.94
C ARG A 4 -19.95 -3.97 6.89
N ASP A 5 -18.97 -4.27 6.07
CA ASP A 5 -19.05 -5.02 4.82
C ASP A 5 -18.19 -6.30 4.85
N ARG A 6 -18.11 -6.98 5.97
CA ARG A 6 -17.55 -8.35 6.06
C ARG A 6 -16.05 -8.49 5.66
N VAL A 7 -15.24 -7.47 5.86
CA VAL A 7 -13.79 -7.57 5.63
C VAL A 7 -13.08 -7.82 6.96
N THR A 8 -12.39 -8.95 7.07
CA THR A 8 -11.47 -9.22 8.19
C THR A 8 -10.10 -8.64 7.88
N VAL A 9 -9.56 -7.85 8.79
CA VAL A 9 -8.22 -7.26 8.64
C VAL A 9 -7.26 -7.91 9.62
N VAL A 10 -6.22 -8.56 9.09
CA VAL A 10 -5.09 -9.08 9.86
C VAL A 10 -3.90 -8.17 9.68
N ARG A 11 -3.34 -7.67 10.77
CA ARG A 11 -2.16 -6.82 10.75
C ARG A 11 -0.94 -7.62 11.18
N VAL A 12 0.02 -7.75 10.26
CA VAL A 12 1.27 -8.48 10.49
C VAL A 12 2.41 -7.49 10.69
N GLU A 13 3.19 -7.66 11.76
CA GLU A 13 4.44 -6.93 11.95
C GLU A 13 5.58 -7.64 11.23
N GLN A 14 6.36 -6.87 10.49
CA GLN A 14 7.54 -7.38 9.79
C GLN A 14 8.64 -7.79 10.78
N PRO A 15 9.42 -8.86 10.50
CA PRO A 15 10.42 -9.39 11.44
C PRO A 15 11.43 -8.38 11.95
N TRP A 16 11.84 -7.42 11.10
CA TRP A 16 12.76 -6.37 11.51
C TRP A 16 12.17 -5.44 12.59
N ARG A 17 10.84 -5.21 12.54
CA ARG A 17 10.12 -4.43 13.56
C ARG A 17 10.03 -5.19 14.87
N VAL A 18 9.66 -6.46 14.80
CA VAL A 18 9.63 -7.35 15.97
C VAL A 18 11.00 -7.42 16.64
N ALA A 19 12.08 -7.42 15.84
CA ALA A 19 13.46 -7.37 16.34
C ALA A 19 13.93 -5.97 16.79
N GLY A 20 13.04 -4.97 16.87
CA GLY A 20 13.35 -3.61 17.32
C GLY A 20 14.26 -2.82 16.38
N ARG A 21 14.48 -3.27 15.15
CA ARG A 21 15.37 -2.59 14.20
C ARG A 21 14.71 -1.33 13.63
N LYS A 22 15.49 -0.28 13.42
CA LYS A 22 15.02 1.00 12.85
C LYS A 22 14.92 0.99 11.34
N VAL A 23 15.67 0.12 10.68
CA VAL A 23 15.76 0.03 9.21
C VAL A 23 15.18 -1.30 8.75
N ALA A 24 14.37 -1.24 7.69
CA ALA A 24 13.78 -2.42 7.09
C ALA A 24 14.86 -3.38 6.56
N ALA A 25 14.63 -4.67 6.74
CA ALA A 25 15.48 -5.70 6.15
C ALA A 25 15.48 -5.63 4.60
N PRO A 26 16.48 -6.22 3.94
CA PRO A 26 16.50 -6.30 2.48
C PRO A 26 15.24 -6.97 1.91
N PRO A 27 14.82 -6.58 0.68
CA PRO A 27 13.59 -7.09 0.06
C PRO A 27 13.41 -8.61 0.12
N PRO A 28 14.41 -9.47 -0.19
CA PRO A 28 14.23 -10.92 -0.16
C PRO A 28 13.87 -11.47 1.23
N THR A 29 14.39 -10.84 2.29
CA THR A 29 14.08 -11.24 3.67
C THR A 29 12.63 -10.89 4.03
N LEU A 30 12.18 -9.70 3.62
CA LEU A 30 10.81 -9.26 3.86
C LEU A 30 9.80 -10.12 3.08
N ASP A 31 10.10 -10.40 1.82
CA ASP A 31 9.24 -11.18 0.94
C ASP A 31 9.10 -12.62 1.44
N ARG A 32 10.23 -13.26 1.85
CA ARG A 32 10.22 -14.60 2.42
C ARG A 32 9.36 -14.66 3.68
N ALA A 33 9.53 -13.72 4.61
CA ALA A 33 8.73 -13.68 5.81
C ALA A 33 7.23 -13.55 5.51
N TRP A 34 6.89 -12.70 4.55
CA TRP A 34 5.50 -12.48 4.14
C TRP A 34 4.89 -13.72 3.48
N LEU A 35 5.63 -14.35 2.56
CA LEU A 35 5.24 -15.59 1.88
C LEU A 35 5.10 -16.79 2.85
N THR A 36 5.75 -16.73 4.02
CA THR A 36 5.59 -17.76 5.06
C THR A 36 4.39 -17.49 5.95
N VAL A 37 4.21 -16.23 6.38
CA VAL A 37 3.18 -15.88 7.37
C VAL A 37 1.78 -15.87 6.77
N VAL A 38 1.60 -15.31 5.57
CA VAL A 38 0.26 -15.14 4.99
C VAL A 38 -0.47 -16.47 4.76
N PRO A 39 0.16 -17.52 4.18
CA PRO A 39 -0.49 -18.83 4.05
C PRO A 39 -0.85 -19.47 5.40
N ALA A 40 -0.03 -19.26 6.43
CA ALA A 40 -0.30 -19.76 7.78
C ALA A 40 -1.51 -19.13 8.46
N LEU A 41 -2.03 -18.01 7.96
CA LEU A 41 -3.26 -17.38 8.48
C LEU A 41 -4.53 -18.13 8.07
N HIS A 42 -4.47 -19.08 7.14
CA HIS A 42 -5.60 -19.86 6.64
C HIS A 42 -6.82 -18.99 6.29
N VAL A 43 -6.58 -17.89 5.56
CA VAL A 43 -7.63 -16.94 5.18
C VAL A 43 -8.69 -17.63 4.33
N GLN A 44 -9.95 -17.48 4.71
CA GLN A 44 -11.08 -17.98 3.93
C GLN A 44 -11.61 -16.86 3.01
N GLY A 45 -11.87 -17.20 1.74
CA GLY A 45 -12.37 -16.25 0.75
C GLY A 45 -11.28 -15.43 0.04
N PRO A 46 -11.66 -14.36 -0.68
CA PRO A 46 -10.73 -13.56 -1.47
C PRO A 46 -9.68 -12.87 -0.58
N LEU A 47 -8.40 -13.11 -0.88
CA LEU A 47 -7.29 -12.49 -0.17
C LEU A 47 -6.93 -11.14 -0.81
N LEU A 48 -6.88 -10.09 0.00
CA LEU A 48 -6.23 -8.84 -0.36
C LEU A 48 -4.95 -8.69 0.45
N VAL A 49 -3.88 -8.31 -0.22
CA VAL A 49 -2.63 -7.97 0.45
C VAL A 49 -2.40 -6.47 0.44
N GLY A 50 -1.71 -5.96 1.42
CA GLY A 50 -1.43 -4.54 1.46
C GLY A 50 -0.39 -4.16 2.50
N GLY A 51 0.04 -2.92 2.44
CA GLY A 51 0.97 -2.40 3.42
C GLY A 51 1.30 -0.94 3.20
N ARG A 52 2.11 -0.39 4.10
CA ARG A 52 2.63 0.98 3.98
C ARG A 52 4.13 0.97 3.76
N SER A 53 4.63 1.86 2.88
CA SER A 53 6.06 2.07 2.63
C SER A 53 6.77 0.75 2.23
N ALA A 54 7.72 0.26 3.01
CA ALA A 54 8.36 -1.04 2.78
C ALA A 54 7.34 -2.17 2.68
N GLY A 55 6.26 -2.14 3.48
CA GLY A 55 5.17 -3.11 3.42
C GLY A 55 4.37 -3.05 2.12
N ALA A 56 4.18 -1.86 1.54
CA ALA A 56 3.54 -1.70 0.23
C ALA A 56 4.36 -2.38 -0.86
N ARG A 57 5.69 -2.23 -0.84
CA ARG A 57 6.60 -2.89 -1.78
C ARG A 57 6.55 -4.42 -1.65
N VAL A 58 6.55 -4.93 -0.43
CA VAL A 58 6.40 -6.37 -0.17
C VAL A 58 5.08 -6.87 -0.74
N ALA A 59 3.96 -6.18 -0.43
CA ALA A 59 2.65 -6.55 -0.93
C ALA A 59 2.63 -6.63 -2.46
N CYS A 60 3.18 -5.63 -3.16
CA CYS A 60 3.23 -5.63 -4.63
C CYS A 60 4.05 -6.82 -5.18
N ARG A 61 5.22 -7.11 -4.61
CA ARG A 61 6.08 -8.22 -5.10
C ARG A 61 5.53 -9.60 -4.80
N THR A 62 4.69 -9.74 -3.78
CA THR A 62 4.21 -11.04 -3.29
C THR A 62 2.74 -11.31 -3.58
N ALA A 63 2.03 -10.35 -4.16
CA ALA A 63 0.60 -10.44 -4.41
C ALA A 63 0.22 -11.66 -5.26
N VAL A 64 0.88 -11.83 -6.43
CA VAL A 64 0.61 -12.94 -7.34
C VAL A 64 0.93 -14.30 -6.72
N PRO A 65 2.13 -14.56 -6.16
CA PRO A 65 2.43 -15.85 -5.54
C PRO A 65 1.54 -16.19 -4.33
N LEU A 66 0.89 -15.21 -3.71
CA LEU A 66 -0.07 -15.44 -2.64
C LEU A 66 -1.51 -15.68 -3.13
N GLY A 67 -1.76 -15.60 -4.43
CA GLY A 67 -3.11 -15.72 -4.99
C GLY A 67 -4.03 -14.57 -4.57
N ALA A 68 -3.49 -13.40 -4.33
CA ALA A 68 -4.29 -12.24 -3.95
C ALA A 68 -5.16 -11.77 -5.12
N VAL A 69 -6.35 -11.25 -4.82
CA VAL A 69 -7.28 -10.65 -5.81
C VAL A 69 -7.11 -9.14 -5.92
N GLY A 70 -6.35 -8.52 -5.03
CA GLY A 70 -6.06 -7.09 -5.04
C GLY A 70 -4.91 -6.70 -4.12
N CYS A 71 -4.28 -5.56 -4.39
CA CYS A 71 -3.17 -5.01 -3.62
C CYS A 71 -3.46 -3.57 -3.17
N LEU A 72 -3.25 -3.28 -1.87
CA LEU A 72 -3.36 -1.94 -1.30
C LEU A 72 -1.96 -1.41 -0.93
N ALA A 73 -1.47 -0.43 -1.68
CA ALA A 73 -0.17 0.18 -1.48
C ALA A 73 -0.32 1.59 -0.85
N LEU A 74 -0.11 1.70 0.45
CA LEU A 74 -0.16 2.98 1.16
C LEU A 74 1.23 3.61 1.20
N ALA A 75 1.34 4.88 0.79
CA ALA A 75 2.60 5.62 0.71
C ALA A 75 3.69 4.77 0.03
N PHE A 76 3.44 4.34 -1.20
CA PHE A 76 4.39 3.53 -1.96
C PHE A 76 5.65 4.34 -2.25
N PRO A 77 6.85 3.91 -1.82
CA PRO A 77 8.06 4.68 -2.04
C PRO A 77 8.56 4.50 -3.48
N LEU A 78 8.03 5.30 -4.41
CA LEU A 78 8.32 5.22 -5.84
C LEU A 78 9.81 5.33 -6.14
N HIS A 79 10.53 6.13 -5.36
CA HIS A 79 12.00 6.26 -5.42
C HIS A 79 12.54 6.63 -4.02
N PRO A 80 13.85 6.48 -3.75
CA PRO A 80 14.45 7.07 -2.57
C PRO A 80 14.39 8.61 -2.64
N PRO A 81 14.28 9.33 -1.52
CA PRO A 81 14.31 10.79 -1.52
C PRO A 81 15.55 11.32 -2.23
N GLY A 82 15.35 12.29 -3.13
CA GLY A 82 16.43 12.89 -3.91
C GLY A 82 17.06 11.98 -4.98
N SER A 83 16.49 10.80 -5.25
CA SER A 83 17.05 9.82 -6.21
C SER A 83 15.97 9.34 -7.19
N VAL A 84 15.35 10.24 -7.93
CA VAL A 84 14.26 9.95 -8.88
C VAL A 84 14.66 8.89 -9.93
N GLY A 85 15.93 8.87 -10.36
CA GLY A 85 16.44 7.86 -11.29
C GLY A 85 16.47 6.42 -10.74
N LYS A 86 16.28 6.21 -9.43
CA LYS A 86 16.19 4.88 -8.81
C LYS A 86 14.74 4.47 -8.60
N SER A 87 13.96 4.47 -9.68
CA SER A 87 12.54 4.14 -9.63
C SER A 87 12.29 2.70 -9.19
N ARG A 88 11.26 2.52 -8.38
CA ARG A 88 10.72 1.22 -7.95
C ARG A 88 9.37 0.92 -8.63
N LEU A 89 9.07 1.64 -9.69
CA LEU A 89 7.83 1.47 -10.45
C LEU A 89 7.64 0.01 -10.89
N GLY A 90 8.71 -0.68 -11.27
CA GLY A 90 8.66 -2.10 -11.64
C GLY A 90 8.12 -3.02 -10.55
N GLU A 91 8.32 -2.70 -9.26
CA GLU A 91 7.73 -3.46 -8.16
C GLU A 91 6.20 -3.23 -8.08
N LEU A 92 5.75 -2.01 -8.33
CA LEU A 92 4.32 -1.68 -8.35
C LEU A 92 3.62 -2.33 -9.55
N THR A 93 4.17 -2.18 -10.73
CA THR A 93 3.59 -2.73 -11.96
C THR A 93 3.64 -4.25 -11.99
N GLY A 94 4.64 -4.84 -11.32
CA GLY A 94 4.78 -6.28 -11.12
C GLY A 94 3.74 -6.92 -10.19
N ALA A 95 2.92 -6.12 -9.51
CA ALA A 95 1.81 -6.64 -8.71
C ALA A 95 0.82 -7.47 -9.54
N GLY A 96 0.66 -7.15 -10.85
CA GLY A 96 -0.04 -7.99 -11.81
C GLY A 96 -1.56 -8.17 -11.58
N LEU A 97 -2.17 -7.33 -10.74
CA LEU A 97 -3.57 -7.43 -10.32
C LEU A 97 -4.11 -6.03 -9.93
N PRO A 98 -5.42 -5.88 -9.74
CA PRO A 98 -6.00 -4.60 -9.32
C PRO A 98 -5.29 -4.04 -8.10
N THR A 99 -4.74 -2.82 -8.23
CA THR A 99 -3.91 -2.20 -7.19
C THR A 99 -4.38 -0.77 -6.91
N LEU A 100 -4.61 -0.46 -5.64
CA LEU A 100 -4.80 0.91 -5.19
C LEU A 100 -3.53 1.43 -4.54
N VAL A 101 -3.01 2.54 -5.06
CA VAL A 101 -1.98 3.34 -4.40
C VAL A 101 -2.66 4.54 -3.75
N VAL A 102 -2.46 4.72 -2.44
CA VAL A 102 -2.83 5.96 -1.75
C VAL A 102 -1.55 6.69 -1.37
N GLN A 103 -1.37 7.90 -1.88
CA GLN A 103 -0.09 8.60 -1.82
C GLN A 103 -0.23 10.01 -1.23
N GLY A 104 0.70 10.40 -0.37
CA GLY A 104 0.74 11.76 0.15
C GLY A 104 1.16 12.77 -0.93
N GLY A 105 0.47 13.91 -1.02
CA GLY A 105 0.77 14.96 -2.00
C GLY A 105 2.12 15.65 -1.81
N ARG A 106 2.76 15.45 -0.63
CA ARG A 106 4.10 15.95 -0.30
C ARG A 106 5.05 14.83 0.14
N ASP A 107 4.80 13.63 -0.35
CA ASP A 107 5.65 12.49 0.00
C ASP A 107 7.02 12.61 -0.71
N PRO A 108 8.14 12.71 0.02
CA PRO A 108 9.47 12.83 -0.57
C PRO A 108 9.93 11.56 -1.31
N PHE A 109 9.23 10.45 -1.15
CA PHE A 109 9.46 9.20 -1.89
C PHE A 109 8.67 9.12 -3.21
N GLY A 110 8.03 10.19 -3.60
CA GLY A 110 7.20 10.34 -4.79
C GLY A 110 5.79 10.80 -4.42
N SER A 111 5.36 11.93 -5.00
CA SER A 111 3.99 12.45 -4.92
C SER A 111 3.06 11.69 -5.89
N PRO A 112 1.74 11.87 -5.85
CA PRO A 112 0.85 11.31 -6.86
C PRO A 112 1.21 11.69 -8.29
N ASP A 113 1.72 12.90 -8.52
CA ASP A 113 2.07 13.43 -9.84
C ASP A 113 3.38 12.85 -10.41
N ASP A 114 4.18 12.19 -9.58
CA ASP A 114 5.41 11.50 -10.01
C ASP A 114 5.13 10.11 -10.61
N PHE A 115 3.91 9.60 -10.47
CA PHE A 115 3.52 8.34 -11.11
C PHE A 115 3.20 8.57 -12.59
N PRO A 116 3.54 7.60 -13.47
CA PRO A 116 3.20 7.72 -14.89
C PRO A 116 1.70 7.90 -15.12
N ALA A 117 1.34 8.70 -16.11
CA ALA A 117 -0.05 8.86 -16.53
C ALA A 117 -0.69 7.54 -16.98
N THR A 118 0.11 6.62 -17.52
CA THR A 118 -0.33 5.27 -17.92
C THR A 118 0.26 4.24 -16.97
N LEU A 119 -0.59 3.58 -16.22
CA LEU A 119 -0.28 2.45 -15.34
C LEU A 119 -0.99 1.20 -15.85
N PRO A 120 -0.58 -0.01 -15.43
CA PRO A 120 -1.25 -1.24 -15.80
C PRO A 120 -2.76 -1.18 -15.50
N PRO A 121 -3.61 -1.84 -16.32
CA PRO A 121 -5.04 -1.89 -16.09
C PRO A 121 -5.39 -2.32 -14.66
N GLY A 122 -6.32 -1.59 -14.03
CA GLY A 122 -6.72 -1.84 -12.65
C GLY A 122 -5.83 -1.19 -11.58
N THR A 123 -4.70 -0.58 -11.96
CA THR A 123 -3.88 0.21 -11.02
C THR A 123 -4.38 1.65 -10.95
N VAL A 124 -4.68 2.12 -9.77
CA VAL A 124 -5.23 3.47 -9.52
C VAL A 124 -4.39 4.17 -8.46
N VAL A 125 -3.97 5.41 -8.72
CA VAL A 125 -3.32 6.29 -7.74
C VAL A 125 -4.34 7.30 -7.20
N ARG A 126 -4.37 7.49 -5.89
CA ARG A 126 -5.18 8.48 -5.18
C ARG A 126 -4.31 9.32 -4.27
N GLY A 127 -4.38 10.62 -4.43
CA GLY A 127 -3.63 11.58 -3.62
C GLY A 127 -4.33 11.95 -2.32
N VAL A 128 -3.55 12.16 -1.27
CA VAL A 128 -3.97 12.84 -0.05
C VAL A 128 -3.27 14.20 -0.03
N PRO A 129 -3.97 15.31 -0.31
CA PRO A 129 -3.36 16.64 -0.42
C PRO A 129 -2.57 17.01 0.83
N HIS A 130 -1.45 17.71 0.67
CA HIS A 130 -0.60 18.22 1.75
C HIS A 130 0.00 17.18 2.70
N ALA A 131 -0.33 15.90 2.57
CA ALA A 131 0.18 14.83 3.42
C ALA A 131 1.60 14.40 3.03
N ASP A 132 2.41 14.08 4.04
CA ASP A 132 3.74 13.50 3.90
C ASP A 132 3.69 11.96 3.74
N HIS A 133 4.88 11.31 3.75
CA HIS A 133 5.02 9.85 3.68
C HIS A 133 4.29 9.09 4.81
N SER A 134 3.97 9.75 5.90
CA SER A 134 3.24 9.18 7.03
C SER A 134 1.77 9.59 7.07
N PHE A 135 1.29 10.24 6.03
CA PHE A 135 -0.03 10.89 5.95
C PHE A 135 -0.24 11.97 7.01
N ARG A 136 0.84 12.56 7.51
CA ARG A 136 0.78 13.73 8.38
C ARG A 136 0.70 14.98 7.53
N VAL A 137 0.00 15.97 8.06
CA VAL A 137 -0.12 17.31 7.45
C VAL A 137 0.45 18.37 8.37
N ALA A 138 1.00 19.43 7.81
CA ALA A 138 1.51 20.55 8.59
C ALA A 138 0.35 21.28 9.29
N LYS A 139 0.61 21.90 10.46
CA LYS A 139 -0.43 22.66 11.20
C LYS A 139 -1.08 23.78 10.38
N ALA A 140 -0.31 24.38 9.47
CA ALA A 140 -0.79 25.46 8.58
C ALA A 140 -1.44 24.93 7.27
N ALA A 141 -1.55 23.61 7.09
CA ALA A 141 -2.22 23.08 5.92
C ALA A 141 -3.75 23.32 5.99
N PRO A 142 -4.42 23.48 4.84
CA PRO A 142 -5.88 23.64 4.81
C PRO A 142 -6.63 22.33 5.15
N LEU A 143 -5.91 21.25 5.39
CA LEU A 143 -6.42 19.92 5.71
C LEU A 143 -5.92 19.52 7.11
N THR A 144 -6.81 19.04 7.96
CA THR A 144 -6.45 18.49 9.28
C THR A 144 -5.89 17.07 9.18
N ALA A 145 -5.20 16.63 10.22
CA ALA A 145 -4.70 15.26 10.30
C ALA A 145 -5.84 14.21 10.24
N GLN A 146 -6.99 14.53 10.83
CA GLN A 146 -8.16 13.66 10.81
C GLN A 146 -8.77 13.56 9.42
N GLU A 147 -8.87 14.66 8.69
CA GLU A 147 -9.36 14.69 7.31
C GLU A 147 -8.39 13.93 6.38
N ALA A 148 -7.08 14.09 6.56
CA ALA A 148 -6.10 13.33 5.79
C ALA A 148 -6.27 11.81 5.97
N VAL A 149 -6.42 11.34 7.20
CA VAL A 149 -6.71 9.92 7.50
C VAL A 149 -8.08 9.52 6.94
N GLY A 150 -9.08 10.39 7.02
CA GLY A 150 -10.41 10.21 6.42
C GLY A 150 -10.31 9.92 4.93
N LEU A 151 -9.52 10.70 4.18
CA LEU A 151 -9.30 10.50 2.75
C LEU A 151 -8.65 9.13 2.44
N VAL A 152 -7.65 8.71 3.24
CA VAL A 152 -7.05 7.37 3.08
C VAL A 152 -8.10 6.28 3.23
N VAL A 153 -8.94 6.40 4.26
CA VAL A 153 -10.03 5.44 4.53
C VAL A 153 -11.06 5.43 3.40
N ASP A 154 -11.49 6.62 2.94
CA ASP A 154 -12.50 6.75 1.89
C ASP A 154 -12.04 6.20 0.55
N HIS A 155 -10.80 6.50 0.14
CA HIS A 155 -10.21 5.93 -1.08
C HIS A 155 -10.15 4.41 -0.99
N THR A 156 -9.70 3.87 0.15
CA THR A 156 -9.62 2.43 0.39
C THR A 156 -11.00 1.77 0.35
N ARG A 157 -12.00 2.34 1.04
CA ARG A 157 -13.37 1.80 1.05
C ARG A 157 -13.99 1.76 -0.33
N ARG A 158 -13.94 2.87 -1.08
CA ARG A 158 -14.51 2.94 -2.44
C ARG A 158 -13.87 1.91 -3.36
N TRP A 159 -12.54 1.77 -3.29
CA TRP A 159 -11.84 0.80 -4.11
C TRP A 159 -12.20 -0.65 -3.73
N LEU A 160 -12.24 -0.96 -2.42
CA LEU A 160 -12.65 -2.28 -1.92
C LEU A 160 -14.06 -2.64 -2.35
N SER A 161 -15.03 -1.73 -2.21
CA SER A 161 -16.42 -1.97 -2.62
C SER A 161 -16.51 -2.27 -4.11
N GLY A 162 -15.77 -1.53 -4.97
CA GLY A 162 -15.73 -1.78 -6.39
C GLY A 162 -15.01 -3.07 -6.79
N LEU A 163 -14.02 -3.51 -6.01
CA LEU A 163 -13.28 -4.75 -6.26
C LEU A 163 -14.12 -5.97 -5.82
N LEU A 164 -14.66 -5.95 -4.62
CA LEU A 164 -15.43 -7.08 -4.06
C LEU A 164 -16.76 -7.30 -4.79
N GLY A 165 -17.40 -6.24 -5.29
CA GLY A 165 -18.59 -6.35 -6.14
C GLY A 165 -18.34 -6.98 -7.51
N ARG A 166 -17.07 -7.24 -7.90
CA ARG A 166 -16.70 -7.96 -9.13
C ARG A 166 -16.27 -9.41 -8.87
N VAL A 167 -16.06 -9.77 -7.63
CA VAL A 167 -15.58 -11.11 -7.22
C VAL A 167 -16.72 -11.95 -6.63
N SER A 168 -17.91 -11.32 -6.43
CA SER A 168 -19.16 -11.98 -6.06
C SER A 168 -19.90 -12.45 -7.30
#